data_67c632027b886ea49609623f2f58df79
#
_entry.id   67c632027b886ea49609623f2f58df79
#
_cell.length_a   1.000
_cell.length_b   1.000
_cell.length_c   1.000
_cell.angle_alpha   90.00
_cell.angle_beta   90.00
_cell.angle_gamma   90.00
#
_symmetry.space_group_name_H-M   'P 1'
#
loop_
_entity.id
_entity.type
_entity.pdbx_description
1 polymer ?
#
loop_
_entity_poly.entity_id
_entity_poly.type
_entity_poly.pdbx_seq_one_letter_code
_entity_poly.pdbx_strand_id
1 'polypeptide(L)'
;MYLLPAFGDKSVSEISRSAIIQLSSELLTSGGAKAKGLAPKMVNSILSLMTNILEYAAREKSIQTADTKDISIKQPPKPIRILSRAEQQRLSSYLRDNPTPCNMGILLCLYTGLRIGEICALTWEDILMDEQCLYIHQTMQRIQVKDCAGKKAKIIIMPPKSDCSIRRIPIPDEVRQLLLPIQKHDKAYLLTGTEHSYVEPRNMENRFKAVTNECDIHDVNFHALRHTFATRCVELGFDVKSLSEILGHASVNITMNRYVHPSMELKKNMNPLSELLTSK
;
A
#
# COMPACT_ATOMS: atom_id res chain seq x y z
N MET A 1 16.05 15.03 -10.72
CA MET A 1 15.62 15.19 -12.11
C MET A 1 14.96 16.55 -12.36
N TYR A 2 14.23 17.15 -11.42
CA TYR A 2 13.60 18.48 -11.57
C TYR A 2 14.35 19.60 -10.85
N LEU A 3 15.00 19.33 -9.72
CA LEU A 3 15.72 20.35 -8.93
C LEU A 3 17.07 20.75 -9.58
N LEU A 4 17.84 19.77 -10.06
CA LEU A 4 19.14 20.04 -10.68
C LEU A 4 19.06 20.96 -11.91
N PRO A 5 18.10 20.75 -12.87
CA PRO A 5 17.96 21.69 -13.98
C PRO A 5 17.55 23.11 -13.56
N ALA A 6 16.81 23.26 -12.46
CA ALA A 6 16.32 24.56 -12.00
C ALA A 6 17.33 25.31 -11.10
N PHE A 7 18.08 24.57 -10.27
CA PHE A 7 18.90 25.14 -9.20
C PHE A 7 20.31 24.55 -9.11
N GLY A 8 20.69 23.61 -9.97
CA GLY A 8 22.00 22.92 -9.86
C GLY A 8 23.21 23.82 -9.94
N ASP A 9 23.14 24.91 -10.69
CA ASP A 9 24.21 25.87 -10.88
C ASP A 9 24.14 27.06 -9.92
N LYS A 10 23.15 27.09 -9.01
CA LYS A 10 22.96 28.18 -8.03
C LYS A 10 23.54 27.80 -6.66
N SER A 11 24.09 28.79 -5.97
CA SER A 11 24.40 28.64 -4.56
C SER A 11 23.10 28.43 -3.75
N VAL A 12 23.15 27.59 -2.73
CA VAL A 12 21.99 27.29 -1.87
C VAL A 12 21.45 28.55 -1.19
N SER A 13 22.33 29.51 -0.87
CA SER A 13 21.98 30.82 -0.28
C SER A 13 21.24 31.75 -1.25
N GLU A 14 21.38 31.53 -2.57
CA GLU A 14 20.73 32.35 -3.62
C GLU A 14 19.33 31.83 -3.99
N ILE A 15 18.98 30.64 -3.51
CA ILE A 15 17.68 30.05 -3.81
C ILE A 15 16.61 30.75 -2.96
N SER A 16 15.86 31.65 -3.58
CA SER A 16 14.80 32.39 -2.91
C SER A 16 13.50 31.57 -2.77
N ARG A 17 12.69 31.92 -1.77
CA ARG A 17 11.34 31.38 -1.60
C ARG A 17 10.47 31.57 -2.86
N SER A 18 10.56 32.73 -3.51
CA SER A 18 9.83 33.04 -4.73
C SER A 18 10.20 32.11 -5.89
N ALA A 19 11.49 31.79 -6.05
CA ALA A 19 11.96 30.86 -7.08
C ALA A 19 11.44 29.43 -6.86
N ILE A 20 11.32 28.99 -5.60
CA ILE A 20 10.75 27.67 -5.25
C ILE A 20 9.24 27.63 -5.58
N ILE A 21 8.50 28.69 -5.26
CA ILE A 21 7.07 28.82 -5.59
C ILE A 21 6.87 28.82 -7.11
N GLN A 22 7.70 29.58 -7.84
CA GLN A 22 7.65 29.62 -9.29
C GLN A 22 7.90 28.24 -9.91
N LEU A 23 8.96 27.51 -9.48
CA LEU A 23 9.21 26.15 -9.92
C LEU A 23 8.01 25.23 -9.64
N SER A 24 7.38 25.36 -8.48
CA SER A 24 6.20 24.57 -8.13
C SER A 24 5.05 24.80 -9.09
N SER A 25 4.81 26.05 -9.49
CA SER A 25 3.78 26.43 -10.45
C SER A 25 4.09 25.87 -11.86
N GLU A 26 5.34 26.00 -12.29
CA GLU A 26 5.81 25.47 -13.59
C GLU A 26 5.66 23.94 -13.64
N LEU A 27 6.03 23.26 -12.55
CA LEU A 27 5.88 21.80 -12.46
C LEU A 27 4.43 21.35 -12.52
N LEU A 28 3.49 22.11 -11.94
CA LEU A 28 2.06 21.82 -11.99
C LEU A 28 1.46 22.04 -13.37
N THR A 29 1.92 23.03 -14.10
CA THR A 29 1.33 23.44 -15.40
C THR A 29 1.97 22.73 -16.59
N SER A 30 3.29 22.64 -16.60
CA SER A 30 4.09 22.16 -17.75
C SER A 30 5.12 21.08 -17.40
N GLY A 31 5.18 20.63 -16.14
CA GLY A 31 6.11 19.59 -15.72
C GLY A 31 5.85 18.22 -16.35
N GLY A 32 6.91 17.39 -16.38
CA GLY A 32 6.84 16.02 -16.87
C GLY A 32 7.17 15.85 -18.36
N ALA A 33 7.42 14.61 -18.77
CA ALA A 33 7.89 14.28 -20.13
C ALA A 33 6.91 14.66 -21.27
N LYS A 34 5.63 14.84 -20.92
CA LYS A 34 4.57 15.21 -21.89
C LYS A 34 4.13 16.68 -21.74
N ALA A 35 4.82 17.49 -20.94
CA ALA A 35 4.49 18.89 -20.63
C ALA A 35 3.01 19.13 -20.25
N LYS A 36 2.36 18.14 -19.59
CA LYS A 36 0.96 18.20 -19.17
C LYS A 36 0.80 18.59 -17.69
N GLY A 37 1.89 18.96 -17.04
CA GLY A 37 1.95 19.18 -15.60
C GLY A 37 2.13 17.89 -14.79
N LEU A 38 2.72 18.00 -13.60
CA LEU A 38 2.87 16.92 -12.65
C LEU A 38 1.68 16.88 -11.67
N ALA A 39 1.37 15.68 -11.21
CA ALA A 39 0.37 15.52 -10.15
C ALA A 39 0.82 16.28 -8.86
N PRO A 40 -0.10 16.92 -8.12
CA PRO A 40 0.20 17.66 -6.88
C PRO A 40 1.05 16.87 -5.89
N LYS A 41 0.81 15.56 -5.76
CA LYS A 41 1.59 14.66 -4.90
C LYS A 41 3.07 14.60 -5.31
N MET A 42 3.36 14.57 -6.62
CA MET A 42 4.73 14.53 -7.12
C MET A 42 5.43 15.86 -6.84
N VAL A 43 4.74 16.98 -7.07
CA VAL A 43 5.31 18.32 -6.79
C VAL A 43 5.59 18.46 -5.29
N ASN A 44 4.67 18.03 -4.41
CA ASN A 44 4.93 18.02 -2.96
C ASN A 44 6.14 17.14 -2.57
N SER A 45 6.36 16.01 -3.25
CA SER A 45 7.55 15.18 -3.00
C SER A 45 8.85 15.90 -3.41
N ILE A 46 8.82 16.66 -4.51
CA ILE A 46 9.95 17.49 -4.96
C ILE A 46 10.20 18.63 -3.97
N LEU A 47 9.14 19.28 -3.49
CA LEU A 47 9.23 20.33 -2.47
C LEU A 47 9.80 19.80 -1.15
N SER A 48 9.35 18.63 -0.69
CA SER A 48 9.90 17.99 0.52
C SER A 48 11.39 17.69 0.37
N LEU A 49 11.83 17.23 -0.80
CA LEU A 49 13.27 17.03 -1.06
C LEU A 49 14.02 18.36 -1.03
N MET A 50 13.47 19.42 -1.63
CA MET A 50 14.06 20.75 -1.58
C MET A 50 14.18 21.29 -0.16
N THR A 51 13.12 21.17 0.64
CA THR A 51 13.12 21.55 2.05
C THR A 51 14.22 20.83 2.83
N ASN A 52 14.33 19.50 2.65
CA ASN A 52 15.39 18.72 3.31
C ASN A 52 16.80 19.16 2.92
N ILE A 53 17.03 19.54 1.65
CA ILE A 53 18.33 20.07 1.18
C ILE A 53 18.64 21.41 1.86
N LEU A 54 17.67 22.31 1.91
CA LEU A 54 17.83 23.63 2.52
C LEU A 54 18.05 23.51 4.04
N GLU A 55 17.28 22.67 4.73
CA GLU A 55 17.46 22.41 6.16
C GLU A 55 18.81 21.76 6.47
N TYR A 56 19.28 20.85 5.62
CA TYR A 56 20.62 20.27 5.75
C TYR A 56 21.70 21.36 5.62
N ALA A 57 21.60 22.21 4.60
CA ALA A 57 22.56 23.30 4.40
C ALA A 57 22.58 24.30 5.56
N ALA A 58 21.42 24.65 6.09
CA ALA A 58 21.28 25.53 7.25
C ALA A 58 21.92 24.92 8.50
N ARG A 59 21.63 23.64 8.79
CA ARG A 59 22.08 22.96 10.00
C ARG A 59 23.56 22.59 9.97
N GLU A 60 24.02 21.95 8.89
CA GLU A 60 25.35 21.35 8.81
C GLU A 60 26.41 22.31 8.27
N LYS A 61 26.02 23.35 7.52
CA LYS A 61 26.93 24.29 6.87
C LYS A 61 26.73 25.73 7.33
N SER A 62 25.80 25.99 8.27
CA SER A 62 25.45 27.32 8.75
C SER A 62 25.14 28.33 7.63
N ILE A 63 24.56 27.84 6.52
CA ILE A 63 24.18 28.68 5.38
C ILE A 63 22.78 29.22 5.64
N GLN A 64 22.59 30.52 5.45
CA GLN A 64 21.26 31.11 5.49
C GLN A 64 20.46 30.66 4.27
N THR A 65 19.29 30.06 4.49
CA THR A 65 18.43 29.47 3.47
C THR A 65 17.03 30.05 3.52
N ALA A 66 16.27 29.92 2.43
CA ALA A 66 14.88 30.32 2.37
C ALA A 66 14.01 29.41 3.30
N ASP A 67 13.05 30.01 3.99
CA ASP A 67 12.02 29.28 4.72
C ASP A 67 10.99 28.70 3.74
N THR A 68 10.81 27.38 3.82
CA THR A 68 9.93 26.61 2.92
C THR A 68 8.80 25.89 3.66
N LYS A 69 8.68 26.05 5.00
CA LYS A 69 7.77 25.28 5.85
C LYS A 69 6.30 25.33 5.41
N ASP A 70 5.86 26.46 4.87
CA ASP A 70 4.46 26.65 4.48
C ASP A 70 4.21 26.44 2.99
N ILE A 71 5.24 26.01 2.22
CA ILE A 71 5.08 25.77 0.80
C ILE A 71 4.56 24.34 0.60
N SER A 72 3.26 24.23 0.41
CA SER A 72 2.61 22.95 0.10
C SER A 72 1.46 23.12 -0.90
N ILE A 73 1.22 22.10 -1.71
CA ILE A 73 0.14 22.10 -2.69
C ILE A 73 -1.01 21.27 -2.12
N LYS A 74 -2.17 21.90 -2.00
CA LYS A 74 -3.42 21.21 -1.60
C LYS A 74 -3.71 20.06 -2.56
N GLN A 75 -3.93 18.89 -1.99
CA GLN A 75 -4.35 17.71 -2.74
C GLN A 75 -5.82 17.44 -2.41
N PRO A 76 -6.70 17.31 -3.42
CA PRO A 76 -8.04 16.81 -3.15
C PRO A 76 -7.96 15.39 -2.60
N PRO A 77 -8.77 15.03 -1.59
CA PRO A 77 -8.83 13.67 -1.10
C PRO A 77 -9.23 12.74 -2.24
N LYS A 78 -8.40 11.74 -2.51
CA LYS A 78 -8.72 10.73 -3.52
C LYS A 78 -9.60 9.67 -2.87
N PRO A 79 -10.80 9.39 -3.38
CA PRO A 79 -11.63 8.34 -2.83
C PRO A 79 -10.89 7.00 -2.91
N ILE A 80 -10.98 6.24 -1.82
CA ILE A 80 -10.39 4.91 -1.76
C ILE A 80 -11.32 3.97 -2.52
N ARG A 81 -10.81 3.29 -3.55
CA ARG A 81 -11.55 2.23 -4.25
C ARG A 81 -11.58 0.99 -3.39
N ILE A 82 -12.77 0.55 -3.02
CA ILE A 82 -13.07 -0.72 -2.37
C ILE A 82 -13.98 -1.53 -3.31
N LEU A 83 -13.92 -2.84 -3.22
CA LEU A 83 -14.86 -3.70 -3.94
C LEU A 83 -16.24 -3.62 -3.30
N SER A 84 -17.29 -3.48 -4.09
CA SER A 84 -18.66 -3.68 -3.62
C SER A 84 -18.84 -5.12 -3.14
N ARG A 85 -19.89 -5.41 -2.37
CA ARG A 85 -20.17 -6.79 -1.91
C ARG A 85 -20.37 -7.74 -3.08
N ALA A 86 -21.05 -7.29 -4.14
CA ALA A 86 -21.25 -8.08 -5.36
C ALA A 86 -19.94 -8.34 -6.11
N GLU A 87 -19.05 -7.34 -6.27
CA GLU A 87 -17.72 -7.50 -6.88
C GLU A 87 -16.86 -8.46 -6.06
N GLN A 88 -16.85 -8.31 -4.73
CA GLN A 88 -16.12 -9.20 -3.84
C GLN A 88 -16.59 -10.66 -3.96
N GLN A 89 -17.90 -10.87 -4.07
CA GLN A 89 -18.48 -12.20 -4.22
C GLN A 89 -18.12 -12.82 -5.58
N ARG A 90 -18.24 -12.06 -6.69
CA ARG A 90 -17.83 -12.54 -8.03
C ARG A 90 -16.35 -12.92 -8.05
N LEU A 91 -15.50 -12.04 -7.51
CA LEU A 91 -14.06 -12.30 -7.42
C LEU A 91 -13.77 -13.56 -6.59
N SER A 92 -14.37 -13.69 -5.41
CA SER A 92 -14.15 -14.85 -4.53
C SER A 92 -14.61 -16.16 -5.16
N SER A 93 -15.75 -16.15 -5.87
CA SER A 93 -16.23 -17.35 -6.59
C SER A 93 -15.28 -17.73 -7.71
N TYR A 94 -14.91 -16.78 -8.57
CA TYR A 94 -13.95 -17.03 -9.65
C TYR A 94 -12.62 -17.61 -9.15
N LEU A 95 -12.07 -17.05 -8.06
CA LEU A 95 -10.79 -17.52 -7.51
C LEU A 95 -10.87 -18.91 -6.93
N ARG A 96 -12.01 -19.31 -6.33
CA ARG A 96 -12.26 -20.67 -5.84
C ARG A 96 -12.46 -21.67 -6.96
N ASP A 97 -13.18 -21.29 -8.00
CA ASP A 97 -13.45 -22.13 -9.16
C ASP A 97 -12.19 -22.34 -10.02
N ASN A 98 -11.20 -21.45 -9.90
CA ASN A 98 -9.94 -21.49 -10.64
C ASN A 98 -8.73 -21.49 -9.68
N PRO A 99 -8.46 -22.55 -8.91
CA PRO A 99 -7.51 -22.57 -7.78
C PRO A 99 -6.04 -22.70 -8.24
N THR A 100 -5.50 -21.71 -8.95
CA THR A 100 -4.06 -21.61 -9.19
C THR A 100 -3.33 -20.99 -7.98
N PRO A 101 -2.04 -21.24 -7.77
CA PRO A 101 -1.29 -20.62 -6.66
C PRO A 101 -1.43 -19.09 -6.59
N CYS A 102 -1.36 -18.40 -7.74
CA CYS A 102 -1.56 -16.95 -7.80
C CYS A 102 -3.00 -16.54 -7.45
N ASN A 103 -4.00 -17.29 -7.88
CA ASN A 103 -5.40 -16.99 -7.55
C ASN A 103 -5.66 -17.21 -6.05
N MET A 104 -5.08 -18.25 -5.46
CA MET A 104 -5.14 -18.47 -4.02
C MET A 104 -4.43 -17.36 -3.24
N GLY A 105 -3.31 -16.85 -3.77
CA GLY A 105 -2.65 -15.67 -3.22
C GLY A 105 -3.51 -14.39 -3.26
N ILE A 106 -4.27 -14.16 -4.35
CA ILE A 106 -5.24 -13.05 -4.43
C ILE A 106 -6.35 -13.23 -3.40
N LEU A 107 -6.90 -14.43 -3.28
CA LEU A 107 -7.94 -14.77 -2.30
C LEU A 107 -7.43 -14.54 -0.88
N LEU A 108 -6.23 -15.00 -0.58
CA LEU A 108 -5.60 -14.77 0.73
C LEU A 108 -5.47 -13.28 1.05
N CYS A 109 -5.03 -12.46 0.08
CA CYS A 109 -4.96 -11.00 0.27
C CYS A 109 -6.33 -10.37 0.51
N LEU A 110 -7.39 -10.85 -0.14
CA LEU A 110 -8.76 -10.35 0.04
C LEU A 110 -9.28 -10.59 1.46
N TYR A 111 -8.87 -11.70 2.09
CA TYR A 111 -9.33 -12.11 3.43
C TYR A 111 -8.35 -11.85 4.58
N THR A 112 -7.15 -11.33 4.29
CA THR A 112 -6.12 -11.04 5.32
C THR A 112 -5.55 -9.63 5.22
N GLY A 113 -5.83 -8.92 4.13
CA GLY A 113 -5.33 -7.57 3.91
C GLY A 113 -3.82 -7.47 3.67
N LEU A 114 -3.16 -8.55 3.24
CA LEU A 114 -1.73 -8.56 2.91
C LEU A 114 -1.38 -7.52 1.84
N ARG A 115 -0.16 -6.97 1.96
CA ARG A 115 0.42 -6.13 0.89
C ARG A 115 0.97 -7.03 -0.22
N ILE A 116 0.99 -6.51 -1.46
CA ILE A 116 1.50 -7.26 -2.62
C ILE A 116 2.93 -7.76 -2.43
N GLY A 117 3.81 -6.97 -1.82
CA GLY A 117 5.18 -7.40 -1.54
C GLY A 117 5.28 -8.47 -0.46
N GLU A 118 4.35 -8.51 0.49
CA GLU A 118 4.26 -9.53 1.53
C GLU A 118 3.84 -10.87 0.92
N ILE A 119 2.75 -10.90 0.13
CA ILE A 119 2.28 -12.14 -0.52
C ILE A 119 3.31 -12.70 -1.53
N CYS A 120 4.05 -11.83 -2.23
CA CYS A 120 5.09 -12.28 -3.17
C CYS A 120 6.32 -12.87 -2.47
N ALA A 121 6.56 -12.51 -1.21
CA ALA A 121 7.67 -13.03 -0.41
C ALA A 121 7.27 -14.27 0.44
N LEU A 122 5.97 -14.54 0.57
CA LEU A 122 5.43 -15.56 1.47
C LEU A 122 5.83 -16.97 1.03
N THR A 123 6.37 -17.75 1.95
CA THR A 123 6.70 -19.18 1.79
C THR A 123 5.72 -20.04 2.57
N TRP A 124 5.75 -21.36 2.35
CA TRP A 124 4.87 -22.28 3.07
C TRP A 124 5.23 -22.41 4.56
N GLU A 125 6.49 -22.19 4.96
CA GLU A 125 6.89 -22.14 6.38
C GLU A 125 6.26 -20.96 7.15
N ASP A 126 5.84 -19.91 6.43
CA ASP A 126 5.17 -18.74 7.01
C ASP A 126 3.67 -18.98 7.26
N ILE A 127 3.12 -20.08 6.72
CA ILE A 127 1.71 -20.46 6.86
C ILE A 127 1.59 -21.50 7.97
N LEU A 128 1.38 -21.02 9.19
CA LEU A 128 1.30 -21.86 10.37
C LEU A 128 -0.09 -22.50 10.43
N MET A 129 -0.23 -23.65 9.75
CA MET A 129 -1.52 -24.33 9.56
C MET A 129 -2.17 -24.76 10.88
N ASP A 130 -1.39 -25.21 11.85
CA ASP A 130 -1.86 -25.64 13.17
C ASP A 130 -2.31 -24.46 14.03
N GLU A 131 -1.61 -23.33 13.92
CA GLU A 131 -1.95 -22.08 14.61
C GLU A 131 -3.00 -21.25 13.86
N GLN A 132 -3.39 -21.67 12.66
CA GLN A 132 -4.33 -20.96 11.77
C GLN A 132 -3.93 -19.50 11.54
N CYS A 133 -2.65 -19.24 11.33
CA CYS A 133 -2.17 -17.88 11.10
C CYS A 133 -1.02 -17.81 10.08
N LEU A 134 -0.85 -16.62 9.51
CA LEU A 134 0.31 -16.23 8.70
C LEU A 134 1.32 -15.51 9.59
N TYR A 135 2.59 -15.82 9.41
CA TYR A 135 3.69 -15.05 10.00
C TYR A 135 4.32 -14.16 8.93
N ILE A 136 4.09 -12.86 9.02
CA ILE A 136 4.58 -11.88 8.06
C ILE A 136 5.83 -11.22 8.61
N HIS A 137 6.97 -11.53 8.00
CA HIS A 137 8.28 -11.02 8.41
C HIS A 137 9.17 -10.57 7.24
N GLN A 138 8.68 -10.72 6.00
CA GLN A 138 9.41 -10.35 4.79
C GLN A 138 8.53 -9.62 3.79
N THR A 139 9.17 -8.85 2.92
CA THR A 139 8.52 -8.18 1.79
C THR A 139 9.44 -8.19 0.57
N MET A 140 8.86 -8.44 -0.59
CA MET A 140 9.56 -8.41 -1.87
C MET A 140 9.39 -7.04 -2.53
N GLN A 141 10.49 -6.44 -2.98
CA GLN A 141 10.50 -5.15 -3.65
C GLN A 141 11.38 -5.18 -4.90
N ARG A 142 10.98 -4.40 -5.90
CA ARG A 142 11.80 -4.15 -7.08
C ARG A 142 12.48 -2.80 -6.93
N ILE A 143 13.80 -2.81 -6.82
CA ILE A 143 14.63 -1.60 -6.73
C ILE A 143 15.36 -1.34 -8.05
N GLN A 144 15.61 -0.08 -8.34
CA GLN A 144 16.49 0.31 -9.44
C GLN A 144 17.91 0.48 -8.89
N VAL A 145 18.84 -0.27 -9.45
CA VAL A 145 20.26 -0.16 -9.14
C VAL A 145 20.93 0.50 -10.34
N LYS A 146 21.76 1.51 -10.09
CA LYS A 146 22.69 2.04 -11.10
C LYS A 146 23.97 1.26 -10.97
N ASP A 147 24.34 0.53 -12.00
CA ASP A 147 25.69 -0.05 -12.16
C ASP A 147 26.41 0.63 -13.34
N CYS A 148 27.69 0.29 -13.55
CA CYS A 148 28.51 0.83 -14.63
C CYS A 148 27.94 0.53 -16.03
N ALA A 149 27.01 -0.43 -16.16
CA ALA A 149 26.37 -0.83 -17.41
C ALA A 149 24.97 -0.19 -17.61
N GLY A 150 24.51 0.69 -16.70
CA GLY A 150 23.24 1.39 -16.78
C GLY A 150 22.24 1.07 -15.67
N LYS A 151 20.95 1.42 -15.87
CA LYS A 151 19.89 1.17 -14.89
C LYS A 151 19.41 -0.27 -14.99
N LYS A 152 19.69 -1.09 -13.99
CA LYS A 152 19.12 -2.43 -13.83
C LYS A 152 18.11 -2.46 -12.69
N ALA A 153 17.03 -3.20 -12.88
CA ALA A 153 16.10 -3.49 -11.80
C ALA A 153 16.53 -4.80 -11.12
N LYS A 154 16.55 -4.80 -9.78
CA LYS A 154 16.82 -5.97 -8.96
C LYS A 154 15.66 -6.23 -8.03
N ILE A 155 15.28 -7.49 -7.89
CA ILE A 155 14.35 -7.92 -6.85
C ILE A 155 15.14 -8.15 -5.57
N ILE A 156 14.63 -7.63 -4.47
CA ILE A 156 15.14 -7.87 -3.12
C ILE A 156 14.02 -8.36 -2.24
N ILE A 157 14.32 -9.32 -1.38
CA ILE A 157 13.46 -9.76 -0.30
C ILE A 157 14.16 -9.33 0.99
N MET A 158 13.45 -8.63 1.84
CA MET A 158 14.02 -8.02 3.04
C MET A 158 12.98 -7.95 4.15
N PRO A 159 13.40 -7.85 5.41
CA PRO A 159 12.51 -7.53 6.51
C PRO A 159 11.75 -6.22 6.24
N PRO A 160 10.54 -6.05 6.76
CA PRO A 160 9.80 -4.79 6.66
C PRO A 160 10.58 -3.64 7.31
N LYS A 161 10.29 -2.41 6.87
CA LYS A 161 10.95 -1.19 7.40
C LYS A 161 10.65 -0.87 8.87
N SER A 162 9.59 -1.44 9.43
CA SER A 162 9.15 -1.18 10.81
C SER A 162 8.77 -2.48 11.50
N ASP A 163 9.07 -2.59 12.77
CA ASP A 163 8.77 -3.76 13.60
C ASP A 163 7.27 -4.07 13.64
N CYS A 164 6.40 -3.06 13.61
CA CYS A 164 4.94 -3.25 13.56
C CYS A 164 4.46 -3.96 12.27
N SER A 165 5.30 -4.07 11.26
CA SER A 165 4.99 -4.83 10.04
C SER A 165 5.30 -6.32 10.19
N ILE A 166 6.12 -6.72 11.17
CA ILE A 166 6.30 -8.13 11.57
C ILE A 166 5.10 -8.47 12.45
N ARG A 167 4.29 -9.43 12.00
CA ARG A 167 3.01 -9.71 12.66
C ARG A 167 2.47 -11.09 12.31
N ARG A 168 1.57 -11.58 13.13
CA ARG A 168 0.74 -12.76 12.83
C ARG A 168 -0.65 -12.30 12.40
N ILE A 169 -1.18 -12.92 11.37
CA ILE A 169 -2.52 -12.65 10.83
C ILE A 169 -3.33 -13.92 10.87
N PRO A 170 -4.48 -13.98 11.59
CA PRO A 170 -5.37 -15.12 11.55
C PRO A 170 -5.86 -15.44 10.13
N ILE A 171 -5.94 -16.71 9.78
CA ILE A 171 -6.50 -17.19 8.51
C ILE A 171 -7.92 -17.71 8.79
N PRO A 172 -8.95 -17.21 8.06
CA PRO A 172 -10.28 -17.82 8.14
C PRO A 172 -10.26 -19.29 7.73
N ASP A 173 -11.06 -20.11 8.41
CA ASP A 173 -11.09 -21.58 8.19
C ASP A 173 -11.35 -21.95 6.74
N GLU A 174 -12.26 -21.25 6.06
CA GLU A 174 -12.57 -21.50 4.65
C GLU A 174 -11.36 -21.27 3.74
N VAL A 175 -10.55 -20.24 4.01
CA VAL A 175 -9.33 -19.95 3.26
C VAL A 175 -8.27 -21.01 3.55
N ARG A 176 -8.13 -21.43 4.81
CA ARG A 176 -7.21 -22.50 5.22
C ARG A 176 -7.54 -23.82 4.50
N GLN A 177 -8.81 -24.22 4.44
CA GLN A 177 -9.25 -25.42 3.73
C GLN A 177 -8.89 -25.39 2.24
N LEU A 178 -8.91 -24.24 1.60
CA LEU A 178 -8.51 -24.08 0.20
C LEU A 178 -6.98 -24.14 0.00
N LEU A 179 -6.19 -23.83 1.03
CA LEU A 179 -4.73 -23.90 0.97
C LEU A 179 -4.20 -25.33 1.20
N LEU A 180 -4.86 -26.13 2.02
CA LEU A 180 -4.42 -27.51 2.34
C LEU A 180 -4.11 -28.38 1.11
N PRO A 181 -4.98 -28.46 0.07
CA PRO A 181 -4.73 -29.33 -1.08
C PRO A 181 -3.52 -28.90 -1.93
N ILE A 182 -3.11 -27.63 -1.84
CA ILE A 182 -2.01 -27.08 -2.63
C ILE A 182 -0.72 -26.88 -1.83
N GLN A 183 -0.70 -27.34 -0.57
CA GLN A 183 0.45 -27.21 0.32
C GLN A 183 1.69 -27.88 -0.29
N LYS A 184 2.84 -27.21 -0.16
CA LYS A 184 4.15 -27.67 -0.62
C LYS A 184 5.13 -27.71 0.56
N HIS A 185 6.38 -28.08 0.28
CA HIS A 185 7.44 -28.05 1.29
C HIS A 185 7.70 -26.60 1.78
N ASP A 186 8.19 -26.49 2.98
CA ASP A 186 8.27 -25.23 3.76
C ASP A 186 8.93 -24.07 3.02
N LYS A 187 10.05 -24.31 2.33
CA LYS A 187 10.80 -23.26 1.63
C LYS A 187 10.21 -22.84 0.28
N ALA A 188 9.17 -23.52 -0.19
CA ALA A 188 8.53 -23.15 -1.44
C ALA A 188 7.74 -21.85 -1.30
N TYR A 189 7.86 -20.93 -2.26
CA TYR A 189 7.00 -19.76 -2.33
C TYR A 189 5.55 -20.17 -2.57
N LEU A 190 4.61 -19.53 -1.86
CA LEU A 190 3.19 -19.81 -2.01
C LEU A 190 2.71 -19.67 -3.47
N LEU A 191 3.17 -18.62 -4.16
CA LEU A 191 2.67 -18.25 -5.51
C LEU A 191 3.23 -19.12 -6.65
N THR A 192 4.27 -19.92 -6.40
CA THR A 192 4.88 -20.78 -7.42
C THR A 192 4.91 -22.26 -7.03
N GLY A 193 4.84 -22.55 -5.75
CA GLY A 193 5.00 -23.89 -5.21
C GLY A 193 6.45 -24.43 -5.30
N THR A 194 7.45 -23.58 -5.56
CA THR A 194 8.87 -23.95 -5.65
C THR A 194 9.75 -22.97 -4.86
N GLU A 195 10.93 -23.39 -4.43
CA GLU A 195 11.88 -22.51 -3.73
C GLU A 195 12.80 -21.71 -4.68
N HIS A 196 12.90 -22.13 -5.95
CA HIS A 196 13.82 -21.54 -6.91
C HIS A 196 13.22 -20.46 -7.79
N SER A 197 11.91 -20.26 -7.75
CA SER A 197 11.23 -19.24 -8.52
C SER A 197 10.17 -18.53 -7.68
N TYR A 198 10.01 -17.24 -7.93
CA TYR A 198 9.02 -16.38 -7.25
C TYR A 198 8.22 -15.57 -8.28
N VAL A 199 7.08 -15.07 -7.86
CA VAL A 199 6.28 -14.14 -8.64
C VAL A 199 6.63 -12.71 -8.20
N GLU A 200 7.14 -11.88 -9.12
CA GLU A 200 7.39 -10.47 -8.83
C GLU A 200 6.09 -9.70 -8.59
N PRO A 201 6.08 -8.65 -7.73
CA PRO A 201 4.90 -7.82 -7.47
C PRO A 201 4.22 -7.31 -8.74
N ARG A 202 4.99 -6.92 -9.76
CA ARG A 202 4.45 -6.46 -11.05
C ARG A 202 3.70 -7.58 -11.80
N ASN A 203 4.21 -8.79 -11.76
CA ASN A 203 3.55 -9.93 -12.40
C ASN A 203 2.27 -10.31 -11.65
N MET A 204 2.29 -10.19 -10.32
CA MET A 204 1.10 -10.37 -9.48
C MET A 204 0.03 -9.30 -9.73
N GLU A 205 0.44 -8.02 -9.93
CA GLU A 205 -0.49 -6.96 -10.38
C GLU A 205 -1.12 -7.26 -11.74
N ASN A 206 -0.31 -7.71 -12.70
CA ASN A 206 -0.81 -8.09 -14.03
C ASN A 206 -1.79 -9.27 -13.94
N ARG A 207 -1.48 -10.28 -13.12
CA ARG A 207 -2.39 -11.40 -12.88
C ARG A 207 -3.70 -10.93 -12.25
N PHE A 208 -3.63 -10.08 -11.22
CA PHE A 208 -4.81 -9.51 -10.59
C PHE A 208 -5.68 -8.73 -11.59
N LYS A 209 -5.05 -7.92 -12.43
CA LYS A 209 -5.76 -7.18 -13.48
C LYS A 209 -6.47 -8.09 -14.49
N ALA A 210 -5.84 -9.20 -14.89
CA ALA A 210 -6.48 -10.18 -15.76
C ALA A 210 -7.71 -10.80 -15.08
N VAL A 211 -7.56 -11.25 -13.82
CA VAL A 211 -8.65 -11.85 -13.04
C VAL A 211 -9.80 -10.87 -12.81
N THR A 212 -9.51 -9.60 -12.49
CA THR A 212 -10.57 -8.59 -12.29
C THR A 212 -11.33 -8.28 -13.58
N ASN A 213 -10.67 -8.31 -14.74
CA ASN A 213 -11.34 -8.18 -16.04
C ASN A 213 -12.29 -9.36 -16.32
N GLU A 214 -11.86 -10.60 -16.02
CA GLU A 214 -12.74 -11.79 -16.13
C GLU A 214 -13.97 -11.71 -15.21
N CYS A 215 -13.84 -11.03 -14.09
CA CYS A 215 -14.91 -10.81 -13.12
C CYS A 215 -15.76 -9.55 -13.40
N ASP A 216 -15.53 -8.84 -14.51
CA ASP A 216 -16.17 -7.54 -14.78
C ASP A 216 -16.02 -6.53 -13.63
N ILE A 217 -14.77 -6.38 -13.16
CA ILE A 217 -14.39 -5.45 -12.08
C ILE A 217 -13.35 -4.47 -12.64
N HIS A 218 -13.74 -3.20 -12.76
CA HIS A 218 -12.93 -2.17 -13.40
C HIS A 218 -12.37 -1.15 -12.40
N ASP A 219 -11.37 -0.38 -12.85
CA ASP A 219 -10.75 0.71 -12.10
C ASP A 219 -10.25 0.32 -10.70
N VAL A 220 -9.70 -0.89 -10.59
CA VAL A 220 -9.21 -1.45 -9.34
C VAL A 220 -7.72 -1.80 -9.45
N ASN A 221 -6.96 -1.51 -8.41
CA ASN A 221 -5.58 -1.93 -8.24
C ASN A 221 -5.47 -2.99 -7.13
N PHE A 222 -4.33 -3.67 -7.05
CA PHE A 222 -4.12 -4.74 -6.07
C PHE A 222 -4.35 -4.28 -4.62
N HIS A 223 -4.00 -3.03 -4.30
CA HIS A 223 -4.16 -2.51 -2.95
C HIS A 223 -5.63 -2.35 -2.51
N ALA A 224 -6.56 -2.34 -3.48
CA ALA A 224 -8.00 -2.33 -3.19
C ALA A 224 -8.47 -3.59 -2.45
N LEU A 225 -7.79 -4.74 -2.59
CA LEU A 225 -8.07 -5.94 -1.79
C LEU A 225 -7.92 -5.65 -0.30
N ARG A 226 -6.80 -5.05 0.08
CA ARG A 226 -6.53 -4.66 1.47
C ARG A 226 -7.50 -3.58 1.97
N HIS A 227 -7.86 -2.63 1.12
CA HIS A 227 -8.86 -1.62 1.47
C HIS A 227 -10.24 -2.26 1.68
N THR A 228 -10.62 -3.20 0.82
CA THR A 228 -11.86 -3.96 0.96
C THR A 228 -11.87 -4.77 2.26
N PHE A 229 -10.81 -5.53 2.54
CA PHE A 229 -10.66 -6.26 3.81
C PHE A 229 -10.86 -5.35 5.02
N ALA A 230 -10.10 -4.25 5.08
CA ALA A 230 -10.16 -3.34 6.21
C ALA A 230 -11.55 -2.70 6.39
N THR A 231 -12.19 -2.31 5.29
CA THR A 231 -13.55 -1.75 5.32
C THR A 231 -14.57 -2.79 5.81
N ARG A 232 -14.47 -4.05 5.34
CA ARG A 232 -15.36 -5.13 5.82
C ARG A 232 -15.17 -5.43 7.30
N CYS A 233 -13.92 -5.43 7.80
CA CYS A 233 -13.66 -5.59 9.23
C CYS A 233 -14.33 -4.48 10.06
N VAL A 234 -14.22 -3.22 9.61
CA VAL A 234 -14.88 -2.08 10.28
C VAL A 234 -16.41 -2.19 10.23
N GLU A 235 -16.98 -2.57 9.07
CA GLU A 235 -18.43 -2.81 8.93
C GLU A 235 -18.96 -3.92 9.85
N LEU A 236 -18.12 -4.94 10.12
CA LEU A 236 -18.42 -6.05 11.03
C LEU A 236 -18.14 -5.74 12.50
N GLY A 237 -17.71 -4.52 12.83
CA GLY A 237 -17.45 -4.10 14.20
C GLY A 237 -16.12 -4.58 14.79
N PHE A 238 -15.16 -4.95 13.96
CA PHE A 238 -13.81 -5.29 14.45
C PHE A 238 -13.20 -4.12 15.21
N ASP A 239 -12.53 -4.45 16.31
CA ASP A 239 -11.75 -3.46 17.06
C ASP A 239 -10.67 -2.82 16.18
N VAL A 240 -10.63 -1.48 16.17
CA VAL A 240 -9.74 -0.72 15.28
C VAL A 240 -8.27 -0.93 15.62
N LYS A 241 -7.94 -1.18 16.89
CA LYS A 241 -6.56 -1.46 17.30
C LYS A 241 -6.11 -2.81 16.76
N SER A 242 -6.91 -3.85 16.95
CA SER A 242 -6.66 -5.21 16.41
C SER A 242 -6.55 -5.18 14.88
N LEU A 243 -7.44 -4.45 14.21
CA LEU A 243 -7.35 -4.26 12.77
C LEU A 243 -6.06 -3.54 12.34
N SER A 244 -5.63 -2.53 13.10
CA SER A 244 -4.38 -1.82 12.84
C SER A 244 -3.15 -2.74 12.95
N GLU A 245 -3.15 -3.63 13.93
CA GLU A 245 -2.11 -4.65 14.13
C GLU A 245 -2.10 -5.67 12.99
N ILE A 246 -3.25 -6.22 12.61
CA ILE A 246 -3.40 -7.13 11.45
C ILE A 246 -2.87 -6.48 10.17
N LEU A 247 -3.20 -5.21 9.96
CA LEU A 247 -2.72 -4.46 8.81
C LEU A 247 -1.23 -4.07 8.90
N GLY A 248 -0.62 -4.09 10.09
CA GLY A 248 0.76 -3.63 10.30
C GLY A 248 0.91 -2.14 9.98
N HIS A 249 0.03 -1.31 10.56
CA HIS A 249 0.14 0.14 10.51
C HIS A 249 0.98 0.64 11.68
N ALA A 250 1.85 1.61 11.44
CA ALA A 250 2.69 2.20 12.49
C ALA A 250 1.89 2.99 13.54
N SER A 251 0.65 3.34 13.26
CA SER A 251 -0.25 4.03 14.18
C SER A 251 -1.70 3.65 13.90
N VAL A 252 -2.48 3.47 14.95
CA VAL A 252 -3.93 3.23 14.89
C VAL A 252 -4.64 4.38 14.16
N ASN A 253 -4.13 5.60 14.25
CA ASN A 253 -4.68 6.77 13.56
C ASN A 253 -4.72 6.59 12.04
N ILE A 254 -3.81 5.82 11.45
CA ILE A 254 -3.82 5.51 10.02
C ILE A 254 -5.07 4.69 9.68
N THR A 255 -5.42 3.71 10.50
CA THR A 255 -6.61 2.87 10.33
C THR A 255 -7.89 3.70 10.56
N MET A 256 -7.93 4.48 11.63
CA MET A 256 -9.06 5.35 11.97
C MET A 256 -9.36 6.34 10.85
N ASN A 257 -8.37 7.13 10.45
CA ASN A 257 -8.55 8.17 9.43
C ASN A 257 -8.90 7.60 8.05
N ARG A 258 -8.46 6.37 7.75
CA ARG A 258 -8.63 5.78 6.43
C ARG A 258 -9.92 4.99 6.28
N TYR A 259 -10.38 4.30 7.33
CA TYR A 259 -11.48 3.34 7.23
C TYR A 259 -12.68 3.64 8.14
N VAL A 260 -12.48 4.28 9.30
CA VAL A 260 -13.55 4.51 10.27
C VAL A 260 -14.37 5.77 9.96
N HIS A 261 -13.73 6.84 9.51
CA HIS A 261 -14.43 8.09 9.20
C HIS A 261 -15.36 8.09 7.97
N PRO A 262 -15.11 7.27 6.92
CA PRO A 262 -15.96 7.27 5.73
C PRO A 262 -17.32 6.57 5.90
N SER A 263 -17.51 5.75 6.93
CA SER A 263 -18.75 4.95 7.04
C SER A 263 -19.88 5.71 7.71
N MET A 264 -20.73 6.32 6.88
CA MET A 264 -22.02 6.90 7.34
C MET A 264 -23.02 5.84 7.81
N GLU A 265 -22.88 4.57 7.39
CA GLU A 265 -23.74 3.46 7.85
C GLU A 265 -23.50 3.14 9.33
N LEU A 266 -22.26 3.16 9.79
CA LEU A 266 -21.93 3.00 11.22
C LEU A 266 -22.50 4.15 12.07
N LYS A 267 -22.58 5.37 11.52
CA LYS A 267 -23.17 6.51 12.23
C LYS A 267 -24.70 6.44 12.33
N LYS A 268 -25.35 5.70 11.43
CA LYS A 268 -26.81 5.50 11.45
C LYS A 268 -27.24 4.39 12.41
N ASN A 269 -26.35 3.52 12.82
CA ASN A 269 -26.64 2.40 13.73
C ASN A 269 -26.64 2.85 15.21
N MET A 270 -27.47 3.84 15.54
CA MET A 270 -27.71 4.28 16.92
C MET A 270 -28.83 3.50 17.63
N ASN A 271 -29.41 2.48 16.98
CA ASN A 271 -30.48 1.66 17.53
C ASN A 271 -30.12 0.96 18.87
N PRO A 272 -28.87 0.47 19.12
CA PRO A 272 -28.54 -0.09 20.44
C PRO A 272 -28.63 0.91 21.60
N LEU A 273 -28.49 2.22 21.32
CA LEU A 273 -28.67 3.26 22.36
C LEU A 273 -30.14 3.45 22.73
N SER A 274 -31.09 3.19 21.82
CA SER A 274 -32.51 3.27 22.13
C SER A 274 -32.99 2.12 23.02
N GLU A 275 -32.34 0.95 22.94
CA GLU A 275 -32.63 -0.20 23.81
C GLU A 275 -32.22 0.07 25.27
N LEU A 276 -31.13 0.83 25.50
CA LEU A 276 -30.73 1.26 26.84
C LEU A 276 -31.69 2.26 27.48
N LEU A 277 -32.48 2.99 26.69
CA LEU A 277 -33.50 3.93 27.17
C LEU A 277 -34.82 3.24 27.47
N THR A 278 -35.04 2.04 26.97
CA THR A 278 -36.30 1.28 27.13
C THR A 278 -36.23 0.15 28.15
N SER A 279 -35.02 -0.20 28.66
CA SER A 279 -34.86 -1.12 29.78
C SER A 279 -35.17 -0.40 31.11
N LYS A 280 -36.44 -0.51 31.56
CA LYS A 280 -36.89 -0.22 32.92
C LYS A 280 -36.74 -1.44 33.79
#